data_3ce9722311f012120531bc7d3892dd84
#
_entry.id   3ce9722311f012120531bc7d3892dd84
#
_cell.length_a   1.000
_cell.length_b   1.000
_cell.length_c   1.000
_cell.angle_alpha   90.00
_cell.angle_beta   90.00
_cell.angle_gamma   90.00
#
_symmetry.space_group_name_H-M   'P 1'
#
loop_
_entity.id
_entity.type
_entity.pdbx_description
1 polymer ?
#
loop_
_entity_poly.entity_id
_entity_poly.type
_entity_poly.pdbx_seq_one_letter_code
_entity_poly.pdbx_strand_id
1 'polypeptide(L)'
;MRGLNRISCLLLRLIIRPSVEGKQHLKPDSNTLFVIETARYTHRILLIEQLRLQGNSLPEQKILCAAHGHQDDLRNRIEAQIEKLEFLTAEQDINIVPISVYHGRMPRRETSYLNLLYAESWSKAGAFGRFMQLLVNGRQTLIQVDAPLSLRQLKQESPHQPAGVIAHKAVRVFQHHFYRRRQAIIGPNLSHRSNLFKVILREPAVKAIIEETAAEQDDPVELIRADAKNLLKGIAADFSPTTARILASLLGLFWKNTYRKIHVIGIEKVQRCAPEHQLVYLPCHRSHMDYVMLSWNLYRHGLMIPHIAAGDNLNVPMLG
;
A
#
# COMPACT_ATOMS: atom_id res chain seq x y z
N MET A 1 -15.07 -9.07 28.10
CA MET A 1 -14.45 -8.36 26.97
C MET A 1 -14.21 -6.87 27.18
N ARG A 2 -15.09 -6.10 27.85
CA ARG A 2 -14.91 -4.63 28.05
C ARG A 2 -13.67 -4.21 28.86
N GLY A 3 -13.17 -5.02 29.78
CA GLY A 3 -11.98 -4.71 30.60
C GLY A 3 -10.66 -4.89 29.85
N LEU A 4 -10.54 -5.95 29.04
CA LEU A 4 -9.34 -6.24 28.24
C LEU A 4 -9.10 -5.14 27.19
N ASN A 5 -10.16 -4.59 26.61
CA ASN A 5 -10.07 -3.48 25.65
C ASN A 5 -9.50 -2.20 26.29
N ARG A 6 -9.83 -1.89 27.55
CA ARG A 6 -9.33 -0.68 28.23
C ARG A 6 -7.83 -0.76 28.52
N ILE A 7 -7.33 -1.90 28.96
CA ILE A 7 -5.90 -2.12 29.24
C ILE A 7 -5.11 -2.11 27.93
N SER A 8 -5.61 -2.78 26.89
CA SER A 8 -5.00 -2.78 25.56
C SER A 8 -4.95 -1.38 24.96
N CYS A 9 -6.00 -0.57 25.12
CA CYS A 9 -6.01 0.84 24.67
C CYS A 9 -4.98 1.68 25.43
N LEU A 10 -4.84 1.50 26.76
CA LEU A 10 -3.85 2.22 27.56
C LEU A 10 -2.41 1.88 27.16
N LEU A 11 -2.10 0.60 26.99
CA LEU A 11 -0.79 0.13 26.54
C LEU A 11 -0.47 0.63 25.12
N LEU A 12 -1.45 0.57 24.21
CA LEU A 12 -1.28 1.07 22.86
C LEU A 12 -1.03 2.59 22.83
N ARG A 13 -1.68 3.37 23.70
CA ARG A 13 -1.44 4.83 23.83
C ARG A 13 -0.01 5.18 24.24
N LEU A 14 0.63 4.36 25.07
CA LEU A 14 2.02 4.58 25.48
C LEU A 14 3.00 4.33 24.35
N ILE A 15 2.71 3.32 23.52
CA ILE A 15 3.59 2.86 22.43
C ILE A 15 3.30 3.59 21.13
N ILE A 16 2.02 3.82 20.81
CA ILE A 16 1.58 4.32 19.51
C ILE A 16 1.09 5.77 19.63
N ARG A 17 1.73 6.66 18.86
CA ARG A 17 1.30 8.05 18.67
C ARG A 17 1.05 8.28 17.18
N PRO A 18 -0.12 7.94 16.67
CA PRO A 18 -0.38 8.00 15.24
C PRO A 18 -0.49 9.45 14.75
N SER A 19 0.06 9.71 13.56
CA SER A 19 -0.30 10.86 12.76
C SER A 19 -1.54 10.50 11.95
N VAL A 20 -2.51 11.38 11.91
CA VAL A 20 -3.76 11.17 11.17
C VAL A 20 -3.84 12.19 10.05
N GLU A 21 -3.90 11.70 8.82
CA GLU A 21 -4.20 12.47 7.61
C GLU A 21 -5.67 12.29 7.24
N GLY A 22 -6.31 13.34 6.69
CA GLY A 22 -7.73 13.29 6.33
C GLY A 22 -8.68 13.35 7.52
N LYS A 23 -8.29 13.97 8.64
CA LYS A 23 -9.10 14.10 9.87
C LYS A 23 -10.50 14.66 9.64
N GLN A 24 -10.68 15.48 8.59
CA GLN A 24 -11.97 16.04 8.21
C GLN A 24 -13.02 14.98 7.85
N HIS A 25 -12.60 13.80 7.43
CA HIS A 25 -13.45 12.65 7.07
C HIS A 25 -13.76 11.73 8.26
N LEU A 26 -13.12 11.93 9.41
CA LEU A 26 -13.37 11.20 10.65
C LEU A 26 -14.56 11.76 11.44
N LYS A 27 -15.61 12.25 10.77
CA LYS A 27 -16.83 12.70 11.41
C LYS A 27 -17.91 11.63 11.25
N PRO A 28 -18.12 10.75 12.24
CA PRO A 28 -19.17 9.76 12.16
C PRO A 28 -20.52 10.44 12.37
N ASP A 29 -21.33 10.40 11.36
CA ASP A 29 -22.76 10.62 11.48
C ASP A 29 -23.50 9.28 11.67
N SER A 30 -24.82 9.31 11.79
CA SER A 30 -25.65 8.11 11.97
C SER A 30 -25.48 7.13 10.81
N ASN A 31 -25.13 7.61 9.62
CA ASN A 31 -25.07 6.85 8.36
C ASN A 31 -23.64 6.62 7.85
N THR A 32 -22.61 6.89 8.66
CA THR A 32 -21.22 6.66 8.28
C THR A 32 -20.76 5.27 8.72
N LEU A 33 -20.15 4.55 7.79
CA LEU A 33 -19.43 3.28 8.01
C LEU A 33 -17.94 3.50 7.76
N PHE A 34 -17.09 2.75 8.44
CA PHE A 34 -15.65 2.76 8.24
C PHE A 34 -15.18 1.42 7.71
N VAL A 35 -14.35 1.44 6.67
CA VAL A 35 -13.73 0.23 6.11
C VAL A 35 -12.24 0.31 6.33
N ILE A 36 -11.69 -0.65 7.08
CA ILE A 36 -10.25 -0.80 7.30
C ILE A 36 -9.65 -1.79 6.30
N GLU A 37 -8.43 -1.51 5.85
CA GLU A 37 -7.71 -2.37 4.89
C GLU A 37 -7.45 -3.77 5.43
N THR A 38 -7.07 -3.89 6.70
CA THR A 38 -6.62 -5.16 7.30
C THR A 38 -7.43 -5.55 8.53
N ALA A 39 -7.60 -6.86 8.77
CA ALA A 39 -8.31 -7.41 9.93
C ALA A 39 -7.50 -7.35 11.24
N ARG A 40 -6.43 -6.54 11.33
CA ARG A 40 -5.60 -6.46 12.53
C ARG A 40 -6.38 -5.79 13.67
N TYR A 41 -6.43 -6.43 14.81
CA TYR A 41 -7.07 -5.92 16.02
C TYR A 41 -6.51 -4.55 16.43
N THR A 42 -5.20 -4.35 16.32
CA THR A 42 -4.53 -3.08 16.60
C THR A 42 -5.06 -1.92 15.77
N HIS A 43 -5.33 -2.14 14.48
CA HIS A 43 -5.87 -1.10 13.57
C HIS A 43 -7.30 -0.70 13.98
N ARG A 44 -8.13 -1.67 14.39
CA ARG A 44 -9.47 -1.39 14.92
C ARG A 44 -9.41 -0.53 16.18
N ILE A 45 -8.56 -0.90 17.14
CA ILE A 45 -8.41 -0.14 18.39
C ILE A 45 -7.91 1.28 18.09
N LEU A 46 -6.91 1.43 17.22
CA LEU A 46 -6.40 2.75 16.85
C LEU A 46 -7.48 3.64 16.25
N LEU A 47 -8.33 3.10 15.38
CA LEU A 47 -9.46 3.85 14.83
C LEU A 47 -10.46 4.26 15.90
N ILE A 48 -10.89 3.33 16.75
CA ILE A 48 -11.83 3.61 17.85
C ILE A 48 -11.26 4.69 18.78
N GLU A 49 -9.98 4.63 19.05
CA GLU A 49 -9.30 5.60 19.90
C GLU A 49 -9.23 6.99 19.26
N GLN A 50 -8.94 7.07 17.96
CA GLN A 50 -8.94 8.36 17.25
C GLN A 50 -10.32 9.01 17.21
N LEU A 51 -11.36 8.21 17.00
CA LEU A 51 -12.74 8.68 17.06
C LEU A 51 -13.11 9.18 18.45
N ARG A 52 -12.70 8.46 19.52
CA ARG A 52 -12.92 8.86 20.91
C ARG A 52 -12.23 10.18 21.25
N LEU A 53 -11.02 10.41 20.77
CA LEU A 53 -10.27 11.66 20.97
C LEU A 53 -10.96 12.86 20.32
N GLN A 54 -11.82 12.64 19.33
CA GLN A 54 -12.63 13.66 18.68
C GLN A 54 -14.02 13.81 19.31
N GLY A 55 -14.27 13.17 20.47
CA GLY A 55 -15.56 13.22 21.15
C GLY A 55 -16.63 12.30 20.56
N ASN A 56 -16.24 11.40 19.64
CA ASN A 56 -17.15 10.51 18.95
C ASN A 56 -17.13 9.12 19.55
N SER A 57 -18.31 8.53 19.74
CA SER A 57 -18.48 7.13 20.14
C SER A 57 -19.01 6.33 18.95
N LEU A 58 -18.24 5.37 18.48
CA LEU A 58 -18.64 4.50 17.38
C LEU A 58 -18.83 3.06 17.87
N PRO A 59 -19.99 2.43 17.59
CA PRO A 59 -20.16 1.01 17.84
C PRO A 59 -19.24 0.21 16.90
N GLU A 60 -18.59 -0.83 17.42
CA GLU A 60 -17.68 -1.72 16.66
C GLU A 60 -18.31 -2.29 15.40
N GLN A 61 -19.64 -2.43 15.38
CA GLN A 61 -20.42 -2.91 14.24
C GLN A 61 -20.33 -2.01 12.99
N LYS A 62 -19.96 -0.75 13.14
CA LYS A 62 -19.77 0.20 12.04
C LYS A 62 -18.36 0.13 11.41
N ILE A 63 -17.47 -0.71 11.93
CA ILE A 63 -16.12 -0.90 11.39
C ILE A 63 -16.08 -2.22 10.62
N LEU A 64 -15.96 -2.12 9.32
CA LEU A 64 -15.87 -3.22 8.37
C LEU A 64 -14.40 -3.47 7.98
N CYS A 65 -14.14 -4.62 7.36
CA CYS A 65 -12.78 -4.99 6.94
C CYS A 65 -12.77 -5.45 5.48
N ALA A 66 -11.85 -4.90 4.67
CA ALA A 66 -11.67 -5.26 3.27
C ALA A 66 -10.62 -6.36 3.04
N ALA A 67 -9.99 -6.90 4.09
CA ALA A 67 -8.96 -7.93 3.98
C ALA A 67 -9.49 -9.21 3.31
N HIS A 68 -8.58 -9.93 2.65
CA HIS A 68 -8.90 -11.24 2.09
C HIS A 68 -9.42 -12.20 3.18
N GLY A 69 -10.51 -12.91 2.90
CA GLY A 69 -11.25 -13.73 3.87
C GLY A 69 -12.37 -12.99 4.62
N HIS A 70 -12.48 -11.65 4.50
CA HIS A 70 -13.56 -10.84 5.06
C HIS A 70 -14.43 -10.18 3.99
N GLN A 71 -14.21 -10.51 2.73
CA GLN A 71 -14.86 -9.86 1.58
C GLN A 71 -16.37 -10.16 1.52
N ASP A 72 -16.76 -11.38 1.86
CA ASP A 72 -18.18 -11.76 1.88
C ASP A 72 -18.94 -11.06 3.00
N ASP A 73 -18.36 -10.95 4.20
CA ASP A 73 -18.94 -10.16 5.30
C ASP A 73 -19.07 -8.67 4.90
N LEU A 74 -18.04 -8.12 4.30
CA LEU A 74 -18.07 -6.74 3.81
C LEU A 74 -19.15 -6.55 2.74
N ARG A 75 -19.24 -7.45 1.76
CA ARG A 75 -20.25 -7.43 0.70
C ARG A 75 -21.65 -7.49 1.29
N ASN A 76 -21.95 -8.47 2.12
CA ASN A 76 -23.28 -8.68 2.71
C ASN A 76 -23.71 -7.46 3.55
N ARG A 77 -22.77 -6.85 4.28
CA ARG A 77 -23.06 -5.64 5.04
C ARG A 77 -23.31 -4.42 4.16
N ILE A 78 -22.57 -4.25 3.07
CA ILE A 78 -22.81 -3.17 2.10
C ILE A 78 -24.15 -3.40 1.41
N GLU A 79 -24.47 -4.62 1.02
CA GLU A 79 -25.75 -4.99 0.42
C GLU A 79 -26.93 -4.59 1.32
N ALA A 80 -26.91 -4.97 2.59
CA ALA A 80 -27.92 -4.57 3.56
C ALA A 80 -28.03 -3.03 3.74
N GLN A 81 -26.93 -2.29 3.57
CA GLN A 81 -26.99 -0.83 3.60
C GLN A 81 -27.58 -0.24 2.31
N ILE A 82 -27.33 -0.85 1.17
CA ILE A 82 -27.92 -0.42 -0.11
C ILE A 82 -29.44 -0.63 -0.09
N GLU A 83 -29.92 -1.77 0.43
CA GLU A 83 -31.34 -2.02 0.66
C GLU A 83 -31.96 -0.98 1.60
N LYS A 84 -31.25 -0.65 2.68
CA LYS A 84 -31.68 0.38 3.64
C LYS A 84 -31.83 1.76 2.98
N LEU A 85 -31.03 2.08 1.95
CA LEU A 85 -31.16 3.33 1.21
C LEU A 85 -32.54 3.55 0.58
N GLU A 86 -33.29 2.49 0.31
CA GLU A 86 -34.64 2.58 -0.24
C GLU A 86 -35.64 3.20 0.74
N PHE A 87 -35.35 3.08 2.03
CA PHE A 87 -36.18 3.63 3.11
C PHE A 87 -35.70 4.99 3.62
N LEU A 88 -34.58 5.52 3.08
CA LEU A 88 -34.04 6.83 3.45
C LEU A 88 -34.54 7.92 2.49
N THR A 89 -34.72 9.13 3.02
CA THR A 89 -35.07 10.31 2.21
C THR A 89 -33.99 10.64 1.18
N ALA A 90 -34.35 11.41 0.15
CA ALA A 90 -33.42 11.75 -0.94
C ALA A 90 -32.16 12.51 -0.46
N GLU A 91 -32.27 13.22 0.65
CA GLU A 91 -31.16 13.97 1.24
C GLU A 91 -30.25 13.13 2.14
N GLN A 92 -30.68 11.94 2.55
CA GLN A 92 -29.92 11.04 3.41
C GLN A 92 -29.11 10.07 2.58
N ASP A 93 -27.82 9.99 2.83
CA ASP A 93 -26.90 9.04 2.19
C ASP A 93 -26.18 8.18 3.21
N ILE A 94 -25.61 7.06 2.74
CA ILE A 94 -24.74 6.20 3.52
C ILE A 94 -23.33 6.34 2.97
N ASN A 95 -22.47 6.90 3.80
CA ASN A 95 -21.09 7.15 3.44
C ASN A 95 -20.16 6.06 4.01
N ILE A 96 -19.29 5.52 3.16
CA ILE A 96 -18.28 4.53 3.56
C ILE A 96 -16.91 5.18 3.46
N VAL A 97 -16.22 5.31 4.60
CA VAL A 97 -14.92 5.95 4.70
C VAL A 97 -13.81 4.90 4.74
N PRO A 98 -12.92 4.86 3.73
CA PRO A 98 -11.79 3.94 3.74
C PRO A 98 -10.67 4.44 4.67
N ILE A 99 -10.07 3.51 5.43
CA ILE A 99 -9.00 3.81 6.38
C ILE A 99 -7.86 2.84 6.22
N SER A 100 -6.66 3.38 6.02
CA SER A 100 -5.40 2.64 5.98
C SER A 100 -4.53 2.98 7.18
N VAL A 101 -3.81 1.98 7.69
CA VAL A 101 -2.87 2.16 8.81
C VAL A 101 -1.52 1.58 8.41
N TYR A 102 -0.48 2.41 8.46
CA TYR A 102 0.89 2.06 8.11
C TYR A 102 1.84 2.32 9.28
N HIS A 103 2.70 1.35 9.58
CA HIS A 103 3.71 1.47 10.64
C HIS A 103 5.09 1.75 10.05
N GLY A 104 5.76 2.82 10.51
CA GLY A 104 7.09 3.21 10.03
C GLY A 104 7.09 3.81 8.61
N ARG A 105 5.97 4.35 8.16
CA ARG A 105 5.78 4.97 6.85
C ARG A 105 5.10 6.33 6.97
N MET A 106 5.66 7.21 7.81
CA MET A 106 5.16 8.57 7.91
C MET A 106 5.72 9.43 6.77
N PRO A 107 4.98 10.46 6.32
CA PRO A 107 5.43 11.43 5.33
C PRO A 107 6.46 12.42 5.93
N ARG A 108 7.28 11.97 6.89
CA ARG A 108 8.34 12.75 7.53
C ARG A 108 9.66 12.01 7.36
N ARG A 109 10.74 12.79 7.33
CA ARG A 109 12.09 12.24 7.23
C ARG A 109 12.37 11.30 8.40
N GLU A 110 12.64 10.05 8.07
CA GLU A 110 13.03 9.04 9.05
C GLU A 110 14.53 9.18 9.36
N THR A 111 14.86 9.23 10.64
CA THR A 111 16.23 9.36 11.12
C THR A 111 16.76 8.09 11.76
N SER A 112 15.89 7.17 12.15
CA SER A 112 16.25 5.94 12.83
C SER A 112 16.35 4.75 11.86
N TYR A 113 17.49 4.08 11.87
CA TYR A 113 17.70 2.88 11.03
C TYR A 113 16.85 1.69 11.48
N LEU A 114 16.61 1.55 12.79
CA LEU A 114 15.76 0.49 13.33
C LEU A 114 14.31 0.67 12.86
N ASN A 115 13.84 1.90 12.77
CA ASN A 115 12.49 2.19 12.28
C ASN A 115 12.33 1.77 10.81
N LEU A 116 13.33 2.03 9.96
CA LEU A 116 13.33 1.59 8.57
C LEU A 116 13.33 0.06 8.45
N LEU A 117 14.09 -0.63 9.31
CA LEU A 117 14.18 -2.09 9.29
C LEU A 117 12.84 -2.78 9.58
N TYR A 118 12.04 -2.22 10.49
CA TYR A 118 10.72 -2.76 10.88
C TYR A 118 9.54 -2.02 10.24
N ALA A 119 9.76 -1.20 9.21
CA ALA A 119 8.69 -0.50 8.51
C ALA A 119 7.71 -1.46 7.79
N GLU A 120 6.49 -1.00 7.57
CA GLU A 120 5.43 -1.75 6.88
C GLU A 120 5.89 -2.18 5.47
N SER A 121 5.52 -3.39 5.07
CA SER A 121 5.85 -3.97 3.77
C SER A 121 4.69 -4.85 3.26
N TRP A 122 4.79 -5.34 2.02
CA TRP A 122 3.81 -6.28 1.45
C TRP A 122 3.86 -7.66 2.13
N SER A 123 5.01 -8.08 2.63
CA SER A 123 5.15 -9.35 3.32
C SER A 123 4.43 -9.34 4.66
N LYS A 124 3.64 -10.37 4.94
CA LYS A 124 2.98 -10.52 6.24
C LYS A 124 4.05 -10.87 7.29
N ALA A 125 4.36 -9.93 8.15
CA ALA A 125 5.26 -10.19 9.28
C ALA A 125 4.65 -11.26 10.21
N GLY A 126 5.46 -12.19 10.70
CA GLY A 126 5.08 -13.13 11.74
C GLY A 126 4.73 -12.41 13.06
N ALA A 127 4.28 -13.17 14.07
CA ALA A 127 3.87 -12.58 15.36
C ALA A 127 4.97 -11.72 16.01
N PHE A 128 6.20 -12.21 16.02
CA PHE A 128 7.35 -11.48 16.54
C PHE A 128 7.68 -10.22 15.71
N GLY A 129 7.67 -10.34 14.38
CA GLY A 129 7.89 -9.18 13.50
C GLY A 129 6.84 -8.09 13.69
N ARG A 130 5.56 -8.45 13.89
CA ARG A 130 4.48 -7.50 14.20
C ARG A 130 4.67 -6.82 15.55
N PHE A 131 5.10 -7.57 16.56
CA PHE A 131 5.42 -7.01 17.87
C PHE A 131 6.58 -6.01 17.77
N MET A 132 7.68 -6.36 17.11
CA MET A 132 8.81 -5.46 16.87
C MET A 132 8.39 -4.24 16.04
N GLN A 133 7.56 -4.41 15.03
CA GLN A 133 7.01 -3.31 14.24
C GLN A 133 6.25 -2.30 15.12
N LEU A 134 5.42 -2.76 16.04
CA LEU A 134 4.69 -1.90 16.96
C LEU A 134 5.63 -1.24 17.99
N LEU A 135 6.59 -1.97 18.53
CA LEU A 135 7.53 -1.46 19.52
C LEU A 135 8.43 -0.37 18.93
N VAL A 136 8.99 -0.63 17.75
CA VAL A 136 9.96 0.27 17.09
C VAL A 136 9.25 1.42 16.36
N ASN A 137 8.17 1.12 15.62
CA ASN A 137 7.48 2.06 14.75
C ASN A 137 6.14 2.56 15.30
N GLY A 138 5.78 2.25 16.53
CA GLY A 138 4.49 2.65 17.08
C GLY A 138 4.29 4.17 17.09
N ARG A 139 5.34 4.95 17.37
CA ARG A 139 5.32 6.42 17.32
C ARG A 139 5.31 6.99 15.90
N GLN A 140 5.52 6.15 14.89
CA GLN A 140 5.55 6.48 13.47
C GLN A 140 4.44 5.74 12.73
N THR A 141 3.30 5.66 13.36
CA THR A 141 2.09 5.11 12.74
C THR A 141 1.35 6.22 12.01
N LEU A 142 1.10 6.00 10.73
CA LEU A 142 0.24 6.83 9.89
C LEU A 142 -1.14 6.19 9.81
N ILE A 143 -2.17 6.96 10.16
CA ILE A 143 -3.57 6.63 9.88
C ILE A 143 -4.02 7.54 8.75
N GLN A 144 -4.33 6.98 7.62
CA GLN A 144 -4.84 7.71 6.47
C GLN A 144 -6.34 7.47 6.33
N VAL A 145 -7.09 8.56 6.35
CA VAL A 145 -8.55 8.59 6.20
C VAL A 145 -8.85 9.24 4.88
N ASP A 146 -9.36 8.47 3.94
CA ASP A 146 -9.64 8.95 2.60
C ASP A 146 -11.07 9.47 2.47
N ALA A 147 -11.38 10.08 1.33
CA ALA A 147 -12.71 10.64 1.05
C ALA A 147 -13.79 9.54 1.12
N PRO A 148 -14.97 9.84 1.64
CA PRO A 148 -16.06 8.89 1.72
C PRO A 148 -16.57 8.49 0.35
N LEU A 149 -16.92 7.22 0.19
CA LEU A 149 -17.67 6.68 -0.94
C LEU A 149 -19.16 6.76 -0.61
N SER A 150 -19.93 7.48 -1.43
CA SER A 150 -21.38 7.56 -1.34
C SER A 150 -22.03 6.29 -1.92
N LEU A 151 -22.81 5.58 -1.14
CA LEU A 151 -23.57 4.43 -1.65
C LEU A 151 -24.73 4.87 -2.55
N ARG A 152 -25.29 6.05 -2.31
CA ARG A 152 -26.34 6.62 -3.16
C ARG A 152 -25.80 6.92 -4.55
N GLN A 153 -24.63 7.56 -4.63
CA GLN A 153 -23.97 7.82 -5.92
C GLN A 153 -23.69 6.49 -6.67
N LEU A 154 -23.18 5.49 -5.97
CA LEU A 154 -22.89 4.18 -6.57
C LEU A 154 -24.15 3.48 -7.10
N LYS A 155 -25.30 3.64 -6.39
CA LYS A 155 -26.60 3.13 -6.85
C LYS A 155 -27.11 3.91 -8.06
N GLN A 156 -26.95 5.24 -8.09
CA GLN A 156 -27.34 6.09 -9.22
C GLN A 156 -26.53 5.78 -10.50
N GLU A 157 -25.25 5.43 -10.38
CA GLU A 157 -24.42 4.98 -11.50
C GLU A 157 -24.86 3.62 -12.07
N SER A 158 -25.66 2.85 -11.33
CA SER A 158 -26.09 1.51 -11.71
C SER A 158 -27.56 1.24 -11.34
N PRO A 159 -28.51 2.04 -11.87
CA PRO A 159 -29.90 2.13 -11.34
C PRO A 159 -30.72 0.84 -11.51
N HIS A 160 -30.34 -0.03 -12.46
CA HIS A 160 -31.09 -1.27 -12.76
C HIS A 160 -30.41 -2.53 -12.19
N GLN A 161 -29.34 -2.38 -11.41
CA GLN A 161 -28.62 -3.52 -10.88
C GLN A 161 -29.12 -3.90 -9.47
N PRO A 162 -29.20 -5.21 -9.14
CA PRO A 162 -29.51 -5.69 -7.81
C PRO A 162 -28.51 -5.16 -6.76
N ALA A 163 -28.96 -5.00 -5.52
CA ALA A 163 -28.14 -4.52 -4.41
C ALA A 163 -26.83 -5.34 -4.24
N GLY A 164 -26.89 -6.67 -4.41
CA GLY A 164 -25.74 -7.54 -4.32
C GLY A 164 -24.67 -7.28 -5.39
N VAL A 165 -25.05 -6.89 -6.60
CA VAL A 165 -24.11 -6.53 -7.68
C VAL A 165 -23.42 -5.21 -7.36
N ILE A 166 -24.19 -4.23 -6.88
CA ILE A 166 -23.65 -2.92 -6.46
C ILE A 166 -22.70 -3.10 -5.27
N ALA A 167 -23.05 -3.93 -4.29
CA ALA A 167 -22.18 -4.26 -3.15
C ALA A 167 -20.88 -4.93 -3.61
N HIS A 168 -20.94 -5.84 -4.57
CA HIS A 168 -19.75 -6.45 -5.16
C HIS A 168 -18.85 -5.41 -5.87
N LYS A 169 -19.44 -4.49 -6.63
CA LYS A 169 -18.72 -3.34 -7.23
C LYS A 169 -18.03 -2.50 -6.17
N ALA A 170 -18.72 -2.16 -5.06
CA ALA A 170 -18.16 -1.39 -3.95
C ALA A 170 -16.95 -2.09 -3.31
N VAL A 171 -17.03 -3.40 -3.05
CA VAL A 171 -15.91 -4.18 -2.50
C VAL A 171 -14.70 -4.11 -3.42
N ARG A 172 -14.89 -4.25 -4.73
CA ARG A 172 -13.79 -4.14 -5.72
C ARG A 172 -13.18 -2.76 -5.75
N VAL A 173 -14.00 -1.70 -5.64
CA VAL A 173 -13.52 -0.31 -5.54
C VAL A 173 -12.63 -0.14 -4.30
N PHE A 174 -13.03 -0.63 -3.11
CA PHE A 174 -12.21 -0.57 -1.92
C PHE A 174 -10.91 -1.36 -2.04
N GLN A 175 -10.94 -2.57 -2.61
CA GLN A 175 -9.74 -3.38 -2.83
C GLN A 175 -8.75 -2.66 -3.74
N HIS A 176 -9.23 -2.08 -4.85
CA HIS A 176 -8.40 -1.31 -5.78
C HIS A 176 -7.85 -0.04 -5.11
N HIS A 177 -8.67 0.66 -4.35
CA HIS A 177 -8.27 1.86 -3.60
C HIS A 177 -7.14 1.53 -2.61
N PHE A 178 -7.31 0.53 -1.74
CA PHE A 178 -6.28 0.13 -0.79
C PHE A 178 -5.01 -0.38 -1.47
N TYR A 179 -5.14 -1.12 -2.57
CA TYR A 179 -3.99 -1.57 -3.36
C TYR A 179 -3.19 -0.38 -3.90
N ARG A 180 -3.85 0.61 -4.51
CA ARG A 180 -3.19 1.82 -5.03
C ARG A 180 -2.52 2.63 -3.93
N ARG A 181 -3.19 2.85 -2.80
CA ARG A 181 -2.63 3.55 -1.65
C ARG A 181 -1.39 2.83 -1.11
N ARG A 182 -1.50 1.53 -0.95
CA ARG A 182 -0.38 0.71 -0.49
C ARG A 182 0.79 0.73 -1.47
N GLN A 183 0.50 0.68 -2.75
CA GLN A 183 1.52 0.79 -3.80
C GLN A 183 2.24 2.14 -3.78
N ALA A 184 1.53 3.23 -3.55
CA ALA A 184 2.12 4.57 -3.45
C ALA A 184 3.06 4.71 -2.24
N ILE A 185 2.74 4.06 -1.11
CA ILE A 185 3.48 4.19 0.15
C ILE A 185 4.58 3.14 0.29
N ILE A 186 4.31 1.89 -0.07
CA ILE A 186 5.23 0.76 0.15
C ILE A 186 6.01 0.41 -1.13
N GLY A 187 5.43 0.71 -2.29
CA GLY A 187 5.94 0.31 -3.60
C GLY A 187 5.15 -0.84 -4.23
N PRO A 188 5.51 -1.27 -5.44
CA PRO A 188 4.78 -2.30 -6.16
C PRO A 188 4.89 -3.66 -5.47
N ASN A 189 3.82 -4.45 -5.58
CA ASN A 189 3.84 -5.83 -5.14
C ASN A 189 4.34 -6.73 -6.27
N LEU A 190 5.60 -7.09 -6.24
CA LEU A 190 6.23 -7.98 -7.23
C LEU A 190 6.13 -9.47 -6.89
N SER A 191 5.35 -9.85 -5.87
CA SER A 191 5.17 -11.27 -5.48
C SER A 191 4.54 -12.14 -6.58
N HIS A 192 3.93 -11.54 -7.60
CA HIS A 192 3.34 -12.24 -8.75
C HIS A 192 4.21 -12.22 -10.02
N ARG A 193 5.51 -11.95 -9.90
CA ARG A 193 6.46 -11.91 -11.01
C ARG A 193 6.37 -13.14 -11.94
N SER A 194 6.23 -14.34 -11.37
CA SER A 194 6.04 -15.57 -12.14
C SER A 194 4.76 -15.59 -13.00
N ASN A 195 3.69 -14.96 -12.52
CA ASN A 195 2.45 -14.84 -13.29
C ASN A 195 2.58 -13.82 -14.42
N LEU A 196 3.29 -12.72 -14.19
CA LEU A 196 3.60 -11.73 -15.22
C LEU A 196 4.38 -12.38 -16.38
N PHE A 197 5.40 -13.17 -16.08
CA PHE A 197 6.15 -13.92 -17.12
C PHE A 197 5.27 -14.86 -17.92
N LYS A 198 4.34 -15.57 -17.27
CA LYS A 198 3.37 -16.44 -17.99
C LYS A 198 2.47 -15.64 -18.92
N VAL A 199 2.05 -14.45 -18.54
CA VAL A 199 1.23 -13.58 -19.39
C VAL A 199 2.04 -13.09 -20.58
N ILE A 200 3.24 -12.55 -20.36
CA ILE A 200 4.11 -12.05 -21.43
C ILE A 200 4.47 -13.14 -22.43
N LEU A 201 4.86 -14.34 -21.96
CA LEU A 201 5.21 -15.46 -22.84
C LEU A 201 4.01 -16.06 -23.60
N ARG A 202 2.78 -15.67 -23.27
CA ARG A 202 1.55 -16.03 -23.98
C ARG A 202 1.08 -14.95 -24.96
N GLU A 203 1.68 -13.76 -24.88
CA GLU A 203 1.34 -12.67 -25.79
C GLU A 203 1.60 -13.09 -27.24
N PRO A 204 0.64 -12.89 -28.16
CA PRO A 204 0.77 -13.37 -29.54
C PRO A 204 2.04 -12.91 -30.25
N ALA A 205 2.44 -11.65 -30.05
CA ALA A 205 3.66 -11.09 -30.64
C ALA A 205 4.92 -11.79 -30.11
N VAL A 206 5.00 -12.05 -28.79
CA VAL A 206 6.15 -12.73 -28.17
C VAL A 206 6.19 -14.20 -28.62
N LYS A 207 5.05 -14.85 -28.70
CA LYS A 207 4.96 -16.22 -29.16
C LYS A 207 5.42 -16.37 -30.62
N ALA A 208 5.00 -15.47 -31.51
CA ALA A 208 5.43 -15.46 -32.91
C ALA A 208 6.95 -15.31 -33.04
N ILE A 209 7.59 -14.40 -32.27
CA ILE A 209 9.04 -14.22 -32.27
C ILE A 209 9.76 -15.48 -31.77
N ILE A 210 9.22 -16.15 -30.72
CA ILE A 210 9.81 -17.39 -30.20
C ILE A 210 9.76 -18.48 -31.27
N GLU A 211 8.64 -18.63 -32.00
CA GLU A 211 8.47 -19.63 -33.06
C GLU A 211 9.37 -19.32 -34.27
N GLU A 212 9.49 -18.06 -34.66
CA GLU A 212 10.39 -17.59 -35.71
C GLU A 212 11.86 -17.85 -35.38
N THR A 213 12.31 -17.46 -34.17
CA THR A 213 13.68 -17.69 -33.72
C THR A 213 14.02 -19.18 -33.64
N ALA A 214 13.06 -20.02 -33.20
CA ALA A 214 13.24 -21.47 -33.15
C ALA A 214 13.45 -22.06 -34.56
N ALA A 215 12.70 -21.56 -35.53
CA ALA A 215 12.84 -21.99 -36.94
C ALA A 215 14.15 -21.51 -37.56
N GLU A 216 14.61 -20.28 -37.24
CA GLU A 216 15.88 -19.75 -37.74
C GLU A 216 17.11 -20.46 -37.18
N GLN A 217 17.05 -20.88 -35.90
CA GLN A 217 18.18 -21.52 -35.21
C GLN A 217 18.16 -23.06 -35.28
N ASP A 218 17.11 -23.63 -35.88
CA ASP A 218 16.84 -25.07 -35.89
C ASP A 218 16.82 -25.71 -34.49
N ASP A 219 16.31 -24.92 -33.50
CA ASP A 219 16.24 -25.28 -32.09
C ASP A 219 14.79 -25.61 -31.67
N PRO A 220 14.59 -26.45 -30.64
CA PRO A 220 13.27 -26.71 -30.09
C PRO A 220 12.62 -25.43 -29.53
N VAL A 221 11.35 -25.21 -29.84
CA VAL A 221 10.55 -24.04 -29.36
C VAL A 221 10.61 -23.89 -27.83
N GLU A 222 10.65 -25.01 -27.11
CA GLU A 222 10.76 -25.03 -25.63
C GLU A 222 12.10 -24.47 -25.14
N LEU A 223 13.20 -24.68 -25.87
CA LEU A 223 14.50 -24.12 -25.54
C LEU A 223 14.47 -22.60 -25.68
N ILE A 224 14.04 -22.10 -26.83
CA ILE A 224 13.90 -20.66 -27.08
C ILE A 224 12.95 -20.00 -26.09
N ARG A 225 11.86 -20.68 -25.71
CA ARG A 225 10.94 -20.20 -24.67
C ARG A 225 11.60 -20.13 -23.29
N ALA A 226 12.47 -21.08 -22.95
CA ALA A 226 13.23 -21.04 -21.71
C ALA A 226 14.23 -19.88 -21.70
N ASP A 227 14.88 -19.58 -22.83
CA ASP A 227 15.78 -18.46 -23.00
C ASP A 227 15.03 -17.12 -22.92
N ALA A 228 13.89 -17.00 -23.59
CA ALA A 228 13.01 -15.84 -23.44
C ALA A 228 12.61 -15.60 -21.98
N LYS A 229 12.30 -16.66 -21.23
CA LYS A 229 12.01 -16.58 -19.80
C LYS A 229 13.21 -16.15 -18.98
N ASN A 230 14.42 -16.57 -19.32
CA ASN A 230 15.66 -16.14 -18.65
C ASN A 230 15.97 -14.67 -18.96
N LEU A 231 15.76 -14.21 -20.20
CA LEU A 231 15.84 -12.80 -20.54
C LEU A 231 14.84 -11.96 -19.74
N LEU A 232 13.58 -12.41 -19.62
CA LEU A 232 12.58 -11.75 -18.81
C LEU A 232 12.98 -11.64 -17.33
N LYS A 233 13.68 -12.66 -16.77
CA LYS A 233 14.20 -12.59 -15.41
C LYS A 233 15.29 -11.53 -15.26
N GLY A 234 16.11 -11.31 -16.28
CA GLY A 234 17.15 -10.29 -16.28
C GLY A 234 16.58 -8.88 -16.42
N ILE A 235 15.53 -8.71 -17.23
CA ILE A 235 14.89 -7.40 -17.49
C ILE A 235 13.97 -6.99 -16.32
N ALA A 236 13.23 -7.94 -15.77
CA ALA A 236 12.24 -7.64 -14.73
C ALA A 236 12.90 -7.34 -13.40
N ALA A 237 12.58 -6.16 -12.84
CA ALA A 237 13.07 -5.76 -11.52
C ALA A 237 12.76 -6.79 -10.44
N ASP A 238 13.74 -7.09 -9.61
CA ASP A 238 13.60 -7.99 -8.45
C ASP A 238 13.62 -7.19 -7.15
N PHE A 239 12.48 -6.54 -6.87
CA PHE A 239 12.34 -5.71 -5.68
C PHE A 239 12.10 -6.56 -4.44
N SER A 240 13.12 -6.65 -3.59
CA SER A 240 13.00 -7.25 -2.25
C SER A 240 12.80 -6.19 -1.19
N PRO A 241 11.63 -6.12 -0.51
CA PRO A 241 11.42 -5.16 0.58
C PRO A 241 12.41 -5.32 1.73
N THR A 242 12.89 -6.55 1.97
CA THR A 242 13.87 -6.82 3.03
C THR A 242 15.25 -6.28 2.65
N THR A 243 15.71 -6.55 1.42
CA THR A 243 16.97 -6.01 0.90
C THR A 243 16.95 -4.49 0.87
N ALA A 244 15.86 -3.88 0.40
CA ALA A 244 15.68 -2.43 0.39
C ALA A 244 15.81 -1.81 1.80
N ARG A 245 15.24 -2.46 2.83
CA ARG A 245 15.35 -2.00 4.24
C ARG A 245 16.78 -2.06 4.77
N ILE A 246 17.45 -3.20 4.54
CA ILE A 246 18.84 -3.39 4.98
C ILE A 246 19.73 -2.36 4.29
N LEU A 247 19.61 -2.25 2.97
CA LEU A 247 20.39 -1.31 2.18
C LEU A 247 20.12 0.15 2.57
N ALA A 248 18.87 0.54 2.78
CA ALA A 248 18.52 1.87 3.24
C ALA A 248 19.16 2.20 4.60
N SER A 249 19.26 1.22 5.50
CA SER A 249 19.90 1.36 6.80
C SER A 249 21.43 1.54 6.67
N LEU A 250 22.06 0.69 5.84
CA LEU A 250 23.51 0.77 5.57
C LEU A 250 23.88 2.09 4.87
N LEU A 251 23.13 2.46 3.84
CA LEU A 251 23.32 3.75 3.15
C LEU A 251 23.11 4.92 4.10
N GLY A 252 22.14 4.83 5.01
CA GLY A 252 21.92 5.86 6.00
C GLY A 252 23.14 6.05 6.93
N LEU A 253 23.79 4.96 7.34
CA LEU A 253 25.04 5.04 8.12
C LEU A 253 26.18 5.63 7.29
N PHE A 254 26.32 5.20 6.03
CA PHE A 254 27.30 5.73 5.09
C PHE A 254 27.13 7.25 4.88
N TRP A 255 25.91 7.70 4.57
CA TRP A 255 25.61 9.12 4.36
C TRP A 255 25.88 9.97 5.59
N LYS A 256 25.56 9.45 6.79
CA LYS A 256 25.85 10.16 8.04
C LYS A 256 27.33 10.41 8.25
N ASN A 257 28.19 9.49 7.82
CA ASN A 257 29.64 9.62 7.97
C ASN A 257 30.28 10.44 6.83
N THR A 258 29.64 10.42 5.64
CA THR A 258 30.18 11.09 4.43
C THR A 258 29.72 12.55 4.31
N TYR A 259 28.46 12.80 4.66
CA TYR A 259 27.87 14.14 4.51
C TYR A 259 27.45 14.72 5.86
N ARG A 260 27.88 15.95 6.11
CA ARG A 260 27.53 16.67 7.33
C ARG A 260 26.01 16.92 7.43
N LYS A 261 25.36 17.22 6.30
CA LYS A 261 23.91 17.48 6.21
C LYS A 261 23.42 17.26 4.79
N ILE A 262 22.27 16.60 4.66
CA ILE A 262 21.55 16.43 3.40
C ILE A 262 20.25 17.23 3.51
N HIS A 263 20.07 18.20 2.63
CA HIS A 263 18.85 18.99 2.53
C HIS A 263 18.00 18.46 1.37
N VAL A 264 16.75 18.14 1.64
CA VAL A 264 15.78 17.74 0.64
C VAL A 264 14.73 18.83 0.57
N ILE A 265 14.52 19.40 -0.60
CA ILE A 265 13.60 20.52 -0.83
C ILE A 265 12.49 20.03 -1.77
N GLY A 266 11.24 20.38 -1.46
CA GLY A 266 10.08 20.09 -2.32
C GLY A 266 9.52 18.67 -2.23
N ILE A 267 9.97 17.86 -1.28
CA ILE A 267 9.50 16.47 -1.10
C ILE A 267 8.00 16.38 -0.81
N GLU A 268 7.43 17.41 -0.18
CA GLU A 268 6.00 17.48 0.14
C GLU A 268 5.12 17.56 -1.10
N LYS A 269 5.65 18.13 -2.21
CA LYS A 269 4.96 18.15 -3.50
C LYS A 269 4.89 16.74 -4.07
N VAL A 270 6.00 16.01 -4.02
CA VAL A 270 6.09 14.63 -4.48
C VAL A 270 5.14 13.73 -3.68
N GLN A 271 5.13 13.85 -2.36
CA GLN A 271 4.26 13.08 -1.47
C GLN A 271 2.77 13.31 -1.76
N ARG A 272 2.37 14.54 -2.12
CA ARG A 272 0.99 14.85 -2.50
C ARG A 272 0.60 14.25 -3.85
N CYS A 273 1.51 14.25 -4.81
CA CYS A 273 1.24 13.71 -6.15
C CYS A 273 1.30 12.17 -6.21
N ALA A 274 2.16 11.53 -5.42
CA ALA A 274 2.45 10.11 -5.50
C ALA A 274 1.22 9.16 -5.41
N PRO A 275 0.17 9.44 -4.60
CA PRO A 275 -0.98 8.55 -4.53
C PRO A 275 -1.84 8.49 -5.81
N GLU A 276 -1.84 9.56 -6.60
CA GLU A 276 -2.76 9.73 -7.74
C GLU A 276 -2.04 9.71 -9.10
N HIS A 277 -0.70 9.86 -9.10
CA HIS A 277 0.08 9.99 -10.32
C HIS A 277 1.20 8.95 -10.40
N GLN A 278 1.53 8.55 -11.61
CA GLN A 278 2.76 7.84 -11.88
C GLN A 278 3.91 8.84 -11.99
N LEU A 279 4.91 8.68 -11.12
CA LEU A 279 6.02 9.62 -11.03
C LEU A 279 7.21 9.14 -11.85
N VAL A 280 7.75 10.02 -12.69
CA VAL A 280 8.98 9.81 -13.42
C VAL A 280 10.03 10.77 -12.87
N TYR A 281 11.15 10.23 -12.40
CA TYR A 281 12.27 11.00 -11.86
C TYR A 281 13.36 11.10 -12.91
N LEU A 282 13.82 12.31 -13.21
CA LEU A 282 14.89 12.59 -14.16
C LEU A 282 16.07 13.24 -13.41
N PRO A 283 16.92 12.46 -12.74
CA PRO A 283 18.08 13.00 -12.05
C PRO A 283 19.13 13.47 -13.05
N CYS A 284 19.95 14.46 -12.62
CA CYS A 284 21.13 14.84 -13.35
C CYS A 284 22.18 13.73 -13.20
N HIS A 285 22.28 12.85 -14.18
CA HIS A 285 23.08 11.61 -14.12
C HIS A 285 24.59 11.88 -14.30
N ARG A 286 25.20 12.50 -13.29
CA ARG A 286 26.66 12.75 -13.25
C ARG A 286 27.45 11.69 -12.46
N SER A 287 26.78 10.99 -11.57
CA SER A 287 27.38 9.99 -10.70
C SER A 287 26.42 8.85 -10.42
N HIS A 288 26.94 7.65 -10.20
CA HIS A 288 26.17 6.52 -9.67
C HIS A 288 25.54 6.82 -8.29
N MET A 289 26.08 7.80 -7.59
CA MET A 289 25.54 8.22 -6.28
C MET A 289 24.20 8.97 -6.43
N ASP A 290 23.90 9.55 -7.57
CA ASP A 290 22.71 10.38 -7.78
C ASP A 290 21.43 9.55 -7.65
N TYR A 291 21.32 8.41 -8.32
CA TYR A 291 20.13 7.56 -8.24
C TYR A 291 20.07 6.78 -6.92
N VAL A 292 21.23 6.43 -6.33
CA VAL A 292 21.26 5.76 -5.01
C VAL A 292 20.78 6.72 -3.92
N MET A 293 21.27 7.97 -3.94
CA MET A 293 20.85 9.00 -2.99
C MET A 293 19.37 9.38 -3.18
N LEU A 294 18.91 9.50 -4.42
CA LEU A 294 17.50 9.76 -4.74
C LEU A 294 16.62 8.66 -4.17
N SER A 295 16.91 7.40 -4.50
CA SER A 295 16.16 6.23 -4.04
C SER A 295 16.11 6.16 -2.51
N TRP A 296 17.25 6.38 -1.84
CA TRP A 296 17.34 6.39 -0.39
C TRP A 296 16.54 7.54 0.24
N ASN A 297 16.57 8.75 -0.34
CA ASN A 297 15.78 9.87 0.15
C ASN A 297 14.29 9.64 -0.01
N LEU A 298 13.83 9.17 -1.17
CA LEU A 298 12.44 8.84 -1.40
C LEU A 298 11.94 7.78 -0.40
N TYR A 299 12.72 6.72 -0.22
CA TYR A 299 12.39 5.66 0.75
C TYR A 299 12.26 6.20 2.17
N ARG A 300 13.16 7.09 2.60
CA ARG A 300 13.13 7.72 3.93
C ARG A 300 11.95 8.65 4.16
N HIS A 301 11.38 9.20 3.09
CA HIS A 301 10.19 10.05 3.14
C HIS A 301 8.89 9.28 2.89
N GLY A 302 8.93 7.94 3.01
CA GLY A 302 7.75 7.09 2.89
C GLY A 302 7.24 6.92 1.46
N LEU A 303 8.08 7.24 0.47
CA LEU A 303 7.77 7.05 -0.94
C LEU A 303 8.36 5.73 -1.46
N MET A 304 7.81 5.25 -2.55
CA MET A 304 8.32 4.09 -3.27
C MET A 304 9.73 4.35 -3.81
N ILE A 305 10.62 3.36 -3.74
CA ILE A 305 11.87 3.35 -4.47
C ILE A 305 11.54 3.23 -5.96
N PRO A 306 11.99 4.18 -6.83
CA PRO A 306 11.68 4.11 -8.25
C PRO A 306 12.41 2.96 -8.92
N HIS A 307 11.80 2.37 -9.95
CA HIS A 307 12.51 1.50 -10.87
C HIS A 307 13.51 2.33 -11.69
N ILE A 308 14.70 1.79 -11.88
CA ILE A 308 15.76 2.47 -12.61
C ILE A 308 15.81 1.87 -14.01
N ALA A 309 15.56 2.69 -15.04
CA ALA A 309 15.81 2.28 -16.42
C ALA A 309 17.30 2.43 -16.69
N ALA A 310 18.01 1.32 -16.79
CA ALA A 310 19.45 1.27 -16.95
C ALA A 310 19.85 0.09 -17.86
N GLY A 311 21.07 0.14 -18.40
CA GLY A 311 21.64 -0.98 -19.14
C GLY A 311 22.13 -2.08 -18.19
N ASP A 312 22.47 -3.25 -18.75
CA ASP A 312 22.92 -4.45 -18.02
C ASP A 312 24.16 -4.23 -17.15
N ASN A 313 24.95 -3.18 -17.45
CA ASN A 313 26.11 -2.78 -16.65
C ASN A 313 25.76 -2.30 -15.23
N LEU A 314 24.50 -2.01 -14.94
CA LEU A 314 24.02 -1.66 -13.61
C LEU A 314 23.33 -2.83 -12.90
N ASN A 315 23.29 -4.00 -13.50
CA ASN A 315 22.75 -5.20 -12.90
C ASN A 315 23.77 -5.77 -11.89
N VAL A 316 23.76 -5.17 -10.69
CA VAL A 316 24.67 -5.58 -9.59
C VAL A 316 24.03 -6.74 -8.86
N PRO A 317 24.72 -7.89 -8.69
CA PRO A 317 24.22 -9.00 -7.88
C PRO A 317 23.76 -8.50 -6.52
N MET A 318 22.53 -8.86 -6.10
CA MET A 318 21.82 -8.43 -4.89
C MET A 318 21.16 -7.03 -4.92
N LEU A 319 21.35 -6.20 -5.93
CA LEU A 319 20.78 -4.86 -6.04
C LEU A 319 19.88 -4.68 -7.27
N GLY A 320 19.93 -5.59 -8.22
CA GLY A 320 19.18 -5.58 -9.47
C GLY A 320 17.80 -6.19 -9.39
#